data_9a3d38298a7b0f2fd6a8a6bc3b19d203
#
_entry.id   9a3d38298a7b0f2fd6a8a6bc3b19d203
#
_cell.length_a   1.000
_cell.length_b   1.000
_cell.length_c   1.000
_cell.angle_alpha   90.00
_cell.angle_beta   90.00
_cell.angle_gamma   90.00
#
_symmetry.space_group_name_H-M   'P 1'
#
loop_
_entity.id
_entity.type
_entity.pdbx_description
1 polymer ?
#
loop_
_entity_poly.entity_id
_entity_poly.type
_entity_poly.pdbx_seq_one_letter_code
_entity_poly.pdbx_strand_id
1 'polypeptide(L)'
;MDVVVTDGFTGNIALKTAEGTARFVGALLKEALTSGLQSKIGALIAYPALRKMRRRMDPSGVNGGPLLGLNGIVVKSHGGADAAGFGNAIRIAVDLARSDYMTKVGAGLQRLGSVVEQTRAQPQSSEAVQ
;
A
#
# COMPACT_ATOMS: atom_id res chain seq x y z
N MET A 1 -1.60 -5.14 -12.29
CA MET A 1 -1.58 -5.98 -11.07
C MET A 1 -2.35 -5.20 -10.02
N ASP A 2 -3.46 -5.75 -9.52
CA ASP A 2 -4.42 -4.99 -8.73
C ASP A 2 -4.27 -5.27 -7.23
N VAL A 3 -3.84 -6.48 -6.86
CA VAL A 3 -3.62 -6.89 -5.47
C VAL A 3 -2.36 -7.75 -5.37
N VAL A 4 -1.54 -7.49 -4.35
CA VAL A 4 -0.39 -8.32 -3.99
C VAL A 4 -0.63 -8.86 -2.58
N VAL A 5 -0.61 -10.19 -2.45
CA VAL A 5 -0.75 -10.87 -1.16
C VAL A 5 0.62 -11.40 -0.74
N THR A 6 1.02 -11.10 0.48
CA THR A 6 2.30 -11.53 1.05
C THR A 6 2.14 -11.76 2.55
N ASP A 7 3.06 -12.50 3.17
CA ASP A 7 3.19 -12.53 4.62
C ASP A 7 3.64 -11.17 5.17
N GLY A 8 3.38 -10.92 6.45
CA GLY A 8 3.63 -9.61 7.06
C GLY A 8 5.11 -9.23 7.14
N PHE A 9 6.02 -10.21 7.20
CA PHE A 9 7.46 -9.97 7.26
C PHE A 9 8.01 -9.56 5.88
N THR A 10 7.76 -10.38 4.86
CA THR A 10 8.18 -10.13 3.48
C THR A 10 7.59 -8.83 2.93
N GLY A 11 6.29 -8.61 3.15
CA GLY A 11 5.61 -7.39 2.73
C GLY A 11 6.18 -6.14 3.42
N ASN A 12 6.51 -6.22 4.70
CA ASN A 12 7.11 -5.11 5.43
C ASN A 12 8.53 -4.79 4.94
N ILE A 13 9.34 -5.82 4.65
CA ILE A 13 10.67 -5.63 4.04
C ILE A 13 10.54 -4.95 2.68
N ALA A 14 9.67 -5.45 1.81
CA ALA A 14 9.45 -4.88 0.48
C ALA A 14 9.05 -3.41 0.55
N LEU A 15 8.09 -3.06 1.42
CA LEU A 15 7.65 -1.68 1.62
C LEU A 15 8.78 -0.80 2.17
N LYS A 16 9.51 -1.25 3.19
CA LYS A 16 10.63 -0.48 3.77
C LYS A 16 11.78 -0.29 2.79
N THR A 17 12.07 -1.30 1.96
CA THR A 17 13.07 -1.19 0.90
C THR A 17 12.62 -0.16 -0.14
N ALA A 18 11.37 -0.20 -0.60
CA ALA A 18 10.85 0.77 -1.55
C ALA A 18 10.87 2.20 -0.99
N GLU A 19 10.41 2.39 0.26
CA GLU A 19 10.46 3.70 0.94
C GLU A 19 11.91 4.22 1.09
N GLY A 20 12.82 3.36 1.53
CA GLY A 20 14.24 3.70 1.71
C GLY A 20 14.89 4.08 0.39
N THR A 21 14.67 3.30 -0.66
CA THR A 21 15.19 3.57 -2.01
C THR A 21 14.64 4.89 -2.56
N ALA A 22 13.34 5.14 -2.43
CA ALA A 22 12.73 6.39 -2.90
C ALA A 22 13.32 7.62 -2.17
N ARG A 23 13.53 7.53 -0.86
CA ARG A 23 14.17 8.60 -0.07
C ARG A 23 15.62 8.81 -0.49
N PHE A 24 16.38 7.73 -0.67
CA PHE A 24 17.79 7.79 -1.08
C PHE A 24 17.93 8.43 -2.45
N VAL A 25 17.19 7.96 -3.46
CA VAL A 25 17.19 8.55 -4.80
C VAL A 25 16.77 10.02 -4.77
N GLY A 26 15.75 10.36 -3.96
CA GLY A 26 15.33 11.75 -3.77
C GLY A 26 16.43 12.64 -3.17
N ALA A 27 17.21 12.12 -2.23
CA ALA A 27 18.35 12.83 -1.63
C ALA A 27 19.47 13.06 -2.65
N LEU A 28 19.86 12.02 -3.41
CA LEU A 28 20.85 12.13 -4.48
C LEU A 28 20.43 13.13 -5.56
N LEU A 29 19.17 13.08 -5.98
CA LEU A 29 18.63 14.02 -6.97
C LEU A 29 18.69 15.46 -6.45
N LYS A 30 18.31 15.68 -5.18
CA LYS A 30 18.40 17.00 -4.55
C LYS A 30 19.84 17.50 -4.52
N GLU A 31 20.79 16.66 -4.12
CA GLU A 31 22.22 16.99 -4.09
C GLU A 31 22.71 17.36 -5.49
N ALA A 32 22.45 16.54 -6.51
CA ALA A 32 22.83 16.82 -7.89
C ALA A 32 22.24 18.14 -8.42
N LEU A 33 20.98 18.41 -8.14
CA LEU A 33 20.29 19.64 -8.58
C LEU A 33 20.73 20.90 -7.81
N THR A 34 21.43 20.74 -6.68
CA THR A 34 21.93 21.88 -5.87
C THR A 34 23.45 22.03 -5.89
N SER A 35 24.17 21.15 -6.61
CA SER A 35 25.63 21.06 -6.61
C SER A 35 26.34 22.28 -7.21
N GLY A 36 25.70 23.07 -8.08
CA GLY A 36 26.32 24.23 -8.74
C GLY A 36 25.29 25.21 -9.29
N LEU A 37 25.78 26.34 -9.82
CA LEU A 37 24.89 27.38 -10.35
C LEU A 37 24.10 26.91 -11.57
N GLN A 38 24.71 26.16 -12.48
CA GLN A 38 24.04 25.58 -13.65
C GLN A 38 22.96 24.58 -13.23
N SER A 39 23.28 23.71 -12.27
CA SER A 39 22.31 22.73 -11.73
C SER A 39 21.12 23.42 -11.08
N LYS A 40 21.33 24.51 -10.35
CA LYS A 40 20.25 25.30 -9.73
C LYS A 40 19.35 25.97 -10.77
N ILE A 41 19.94 26.52 -11.85
CA ILE A 41 19.18 27.09 -12.96
C ILE A 41 18.33 26.00 -13.65
N GLY A 42 18.95 24.86 -13.95
CA GLY A 42 18.26 23.70 -14.52
C GLY A 42 17.11 23.20 -13.62
N ALA A 43 17.36 23.13 -12.30
CA ALA A 43 16.34 22.74 -11.32
C ALA A 43 15.16 23.74 -11.28
N LEU A 44 15.42 25.04 -11.41
CA LEU A 44 14.38 26.06 -11.45
C LEU A 44 13.48 25.89 -12.68
N ILE A 45 14.08 25.64 -13.84
CA ILE A 45 13.34 25.38 -15.10
C ILE A 45 12.52 24.07 -14.98
N ALA A 46 13.11 23.01 -14.41
CA ALA A 46 12.47 21.72 -14.24
C ALA A 46 11.48 21.66 -13.05
N TYR A 47 11.43 22.70 -12.21
CA TYR A 47 10.66 22.72 -10.97
C TYR A 47 9.20 22.28 -11.11
N PRO A 48 8.42 22.73 -12.13
CA PRO A 48 7.04 22.28 -12.29
C PRO A 48 6.91 20.77 -12.51
N ALA A 49 7.82 20.19 -13.30
CA ALA A 49 7.86 18.75 -13.58
C ALA A 49 8.28 17.96 -12.32
N LEU A 50 9.29 18.41 -11.61
CA LEU A 50 9.76 17.80 -10.37
C LEU A 50 8.66 17.83 -9.28
N ARG A 51 7.94 18.94 -9.17
CA ARG A 51 6.81 19.06 -8.25
C ARG A 51 5.68 18.08 -8.58
N LYS A 52 5.38 17.89 -9.87
CA LYS A 52 4.37 16.91 -10.32
C LYS A 52 4.81 15.48 -9.99
N MET A 53 6.08 15.15 -10.23
CA MET A 53 6.66 13.86 -9.87
C MET A 53 6.58 13.61 -8.35
N ARG A 54 7.01 14.56 -7.52
CA ARG A 54 6.95 14.47 -6.05
C ARG A 54 5.52 14.20 -5.56
N ARG A 55 4.53 14.89 -6.10
CA ARG A 55 3.12 14.68 -5.73
C ARG A 55 2.63 13.27 -6.06
N ARG A 56 3.13 12.65 -7.15
CA ARG A 56 2.79 11.26 -7.51
C ARG A 56 3.45 10.23 -6.59
N MET A 57 4.58 10.58 -6.00
CA MET A 57 5.33 9.72 -5.07
C MET A 57 4.94 9.94 -3.61
N ASP A 58 4.08 10.91 -3.33
CA ASP A 58 3.64 11.23 -1.98
C ASP A 58 2.68 10.15 -1.44
N PRO A 59 3.08 9.38 -0.41
CA PRO A 59 2.24 8.33 0.15
C PRO A 59 1.09 8.86 1.02
N SER A 60 1.06 10.14 1.35
CA SER A 60 0.05 10.73 2.26
C SER A 60 -1.36 10.56 1.72
N GLY A 61 -1.53 10.61 0.38
CA GLY A 61 -2.82 10.44 -0.30
C GLY A 61 -3.41 9.03 -0.22
N VAL A 62 -2.59 8.02 0.09
CA VAL A 62 -2.99 6.60 0.17
C VAL A 62 -2.83 6.01 1.58
N ASN A 63 -2.60 6.87 2.59
CA ASN A 63 -2.47 6.43 3.96
C ASN A 63 -3.80 5.94 4.53
N GLY A 64 -3.75 4.83 5.24
CA GLY A 64 -4.90 4.20 5.88
C GLY A 64 -5.19 2.80 5.29
N GLY A 65 -4.73 1.76 5.97
CA GLY A 65 -5.00 0.37 5.61
C GLY A 65 -6.03 -0.28 6.53
N PRO A 66 -7.15 -0.83 6.02
CA PRO A 66 -8.08 -1.58 6.85
C PRO A 66 -7.44 -2.89 7.32
N LEU A 67 -7.61 -3.22 8.60
CA LEU A 67 -7.26 -4.53 9.14
C LEU A 67 -8.40 -5.50 8.86
N LEU A 68 -8.09 -6.56 8.11
CA LEU A 68 -9.04 -7.61 7.75
C LEU A 68 -9.15 -8.65 8.87
N GLY A 69 -10.28 -9.37 8.92
CA GLY A 69 -10.50 -10.47 9.86
C GLY A 69 -10.96 -10.05 11.27
N LEU A 70 -11.30 -8.79 11.47
CA LEU A 70 -11.84 -8.28 12.73
C LEU A 70 -13.37 -8.15 12.65
N ASN A 71 -14.05 -8.24 13.81
CA ASN A 71 -15.50 -8.05 13.93
C ASN A 71 -15.92 -6.56 13.91
N GLY A 72 -15.09 -5.70 13.37
CA GLY A 72 -15.33 -4.26 13.27
C GLY A 72 -14.35 -3.60 12.32
N ILE A 73 -14.61 -2.34 12.00
CA ILE A 73 -13.77 -1.55 11.12
C ILE A 73 -12.62 -0.97 11.93
N VAL A 74 -11.41 -1.40 11.62
CA VAL A 74 -10.17 -0.86 12.17
C VAL A 74 -9.28 -0.43 11.00
N VAL A 75 -8.88 0.84 10.99
CA VAL A 75 -7.98 1.40 9.98
C VAL A 75 -6.67 1.79 10.63
N LYS A 76 -5.59 1.21 10.14
CA LYS A 76 -4.23 1.51 10.59
C LYS A 76 -3.66 2.67 9.77
N SER A 77 -3.24 3.74 10.45
CA SER A 77 -2.43 4.79 9.86
C SER A 77 -0.95 4.43 9.90
N HIS A 78 -0.17 4.92 8.93
CA HIS A 78 1.28 4.79 8.94
C HIS A 78 1.87 5.64 10.08
N GLY A 79 2.86 5.11 10.81
CA GLY A 79 3.46 5.79 11.97
C GLY A 79 4.20 7.10 11.62
N GLY A 80 4.63 7.28 10.37
CA GLY A 80 5.25 8.50 9.85
C GLY A 80 4.28 9.42 9.10
N ALA A 81 2.96 9.22 9.23
CA ALA A 81 1.97 10.06 8.57
C ALA A 81 1.96 11.47 9.16
N ASP A 82 1.87 12.47 8.29
CA ASP A 82 1.56 13.84 8.68
C ASP A 82 0.04 14.03 8.93
N ALA A 83 -0.37 15.24 9.27
CA ALA A 83 -1.77 15.54 9.55
C ALA A 83 -2.69 15.25 8.34
N ALA A 84 -2.21 15.47 7.12
CA ALA A 84 -2.97 15.20 5.90
C ALA A 84 -3.14 13.68 5.69
N GLY A 85 -2.07 12.91 5.87
CA GLY A 85 -2.10 11.46 5.81
C GLY A 85 -3.01 10.85 6.88
N PHE A 86 -2.93 11.33 8.13
CA PHE A 86 -3.82 10.87 9.19
C PHE A 86 -5.29 11.20 8.90
N GLY A 87 -5.57 12.41 8.39
CA GLY A 87 -6.90 12.80 7.93
C GLY A 87 -7.44 11.90 6.82
N ASN A 88 -6.56 11.42 5.91
CA ASN A 88 -6.95 10.44 4.89
C ASN A 88 -7.34 9.08 5.49
N ALA A 89 -6.59 8.60 6.48
CA ALA A 89 -6.94 7.35 7.18
C ALA A 89 -8.31 7.46 7.87
N ILE A 90 -8.63 8.60 8.51
CA ILE A 90 -9.96 8.85 9.08
C ILE A 90 -11.03 8.83 8.00
N ARG A 91 -10.79 9.44 6.84
CA ARG A 91 -11.75 9.44 5.73
C ARG A 91 -12.03 8.03 5.24
N ILE A 92 -10.99 7.21 5.06
CA ILE A 92 -11.15 5.80 4.71
C ILE A 92 -12.00 5.06 5.75
N ALA A 93 -11.76 5.27 7.04
CA ALA A 93 -12.55 4.64 8.09
C ALA A 93 -14.02 5.06 8.04
N VAL A 94 -14.30 6.33 7.77
CA VAL A 94 -15.68 6.86 7.61
C VAL A 94 -16.34 6.25 6.38
N ASP A 95 -15.64 6.18 5.24
CA ASP A 95 -16.17 5.62 4.00
C ASP A 95 -16.48 4.12 4.16
N LEU A 96 -15.62 3.36 4.83
CA LEU A 96 -15.87 1.97 5.17
C LEU A 96 -17.07 1.81 6.10
N ALA A 97 -17.20 2.66 7.12
CA ALA A 97 -18.32 2.64 8.06
C ALA A 97 -19.68 2.97 7.41
N ARG A 98 -19.65 3.81 6.37
CA ARG A 98 -20.87 4.17 5.60
C ARG A 98 -21.20 3.17 4.50
N SER A 99 -20.30 2.27 4.17
CA SER A 99 -20.48 1.23 3.16
C SER A 99 -20.93 -0.09 3.78
N ASP A 100 -21.41 -1.02 2.95
CA ASP A 100 -21.72 -2.40 3.37
C ASP A 100 -20.45 -3.26 3.52
N TYR A 101 -19.33 -2.65 3.95
CA TYR A 101 -18.03 -3.31 3.99
C TYR A 101 -18.06 -4.60 4.81
N MET A 102 -18.57 -4.56 6.05
CA MET A 102 -18.61 -5.72 6.94
C MET A 102 -19.47 -6.86 6.37
N THR A 103 -20.62 -6.54 5.78
CA THR A 103 -21.50 -7.53 5.12
C THR A 103 -20.79 -8.18 3.94
N LYS A 104 -20.12 -7.39 3.10
CA LYS A 104 -19.38 -7.90 1.93
C LYS A 104 -18.20 -8.78 2.34
N VAL A 105 -17.45 -8.39 3.36
CA VAL A 105 -16.35 -9.19 3.90
C VAL A 105 -16.87 -10.50 4.48
N GLY A 106 -17.92 -10.46 5.28
CA GLY A 106 -18.57 -11.67 5.85
C GLY A 106 -19.01 -12.65 4.76
N ALA A 107 -19.70 -12.17 3.74
CA ALA A 107 -20.11 -12.99 2.60
C ALA A 107 -18.92 -13.55 1.79
N GLY A 108 -17.83 -12.78 1.68
CA GLY A 108 -16.59 -13.23 1.03
C GLY A 108 -15.91 -14.35 1.81
N LEU A 109 -15.82 -14.22 3.13
CA LEU A 109 -15.24 -15.24 4.01
C LEU A 109 -16.04 -16.55 4.00
N GLN A 110 -17.38 -16.47 4.02
CA GLN A 110 -18.23 -17.66 3.90
C GLN A 110 -17.99 -18.41 2.58
N ARG A 111 -17.92 -17.69 1.45
CA ARG A 111 -17.58 -18.28 0.15
C ARG A 111 -16.21 -18.93 0.15
N LEU A 112 -15.22 -18.28 0.73
CA LEU A 112 -13.86 -18.83 0.84
C LEU A 112 -13.86 -20.12 1.69
N GLY A 113 -14.58 -20.13 2.82
CA GLY A 113 -14.73 -21.31 3.68
C GLY A 113 -15.29 -22.51 2.91
N SER A 114 -16.37 -22.32 2.15
CA SER A 114 -16.98 -23.39 1.35
C SER A 114 -16.04 -23.92 0.25
N VAL A 115 -15.28 -23.06 -0.41
CA VAL A 115 -14.28 -23.47 -1.42
C VAL A 115 -13.17 -24.29 -0.78
N VAL A 116 -12.64 -23.87 0.37
CA VAL A 116 -11.59 -24.60 1.09
C VAL A 116 -12.08 -25.97 1.55
N GLU A 117 -13.30 -26.09 2.06
CA GLU A 117 -13.90 -27.36 2.44
C GLU A 117 -14.07 -28.30 1.23
N GLN A 118 -14.57 -27.79 0.10
CA GLN A 118 -14.69 -28.57 -1.13
C GLN A 118 -13.35 -29.06 -1.64
N THR A 119 -12.30 -28.22 -1.58
CA THR A 119 -10.94 -28.60 -2.00
C THR A 119 -10.34 -29.66 -1.07
N ARG A 120 -10.63 -29.60 0.23
CA ARG A 120 -10.17 -30.60 1.19
C ARG A 120 -10.91 -31.93 1.06
N ALA A 121 -12.18 -31.91 0.63
CA ALA A 121 -13.01 -33.08 0.44
C ALA A 121 -12.69 -33.85 -0.87
N GLN A 122 -11.99 -33.24 -1.83
CA GLN A 122 -11.53 -33.92 -3.04
C GLN A 122 -10.30 -34.77 -2.68
N PRO A 123 -10.37 -36.10 -2.82
CA PRO A 123 -9.20 -36.95 -2.60
C PRO A 123 -8.14 -36.56 -3.64
N GLN A 124 -6.93 -36.27 -3.17
CA GLN A 124 -5.77 -36.14 -4.05
C GLN A 124 -5.64 -37.49 -4.76
N SER A 125 -6.06 -37.54 -6.02
CA SER A 125 -5.70 -38.64 -6.91
C SER A 125 -4.18 -38.63 -6.99
N SER A 126 -3.56 -39.57 -6.24
CA SER A 126 -2.14 -39.82 -6.32
C SER A 126 -1.86 -40.22 -7.76
N GLU A 127 -1.29 -39.31 -8.55
CA GLU A 127 -0.56 -39.69 -9.74
C GLU A 127 0.63 -40.55 -9.26
N ALA A 128 0.43 -41.86 -9.30
CA ALA A 128 1.50 -42.81 -9.24
C ALA A 128 2.37 -42.58 -10.47
N VAL A 129 3.51 -41.98 -10.26
CA VAL A 129 4.60 -41.97 -11.24
C VAL A 129 5.14 -43.42 -11.29
N GLN A 130 4.82 -44.10 -12.39
CA GLN A 130 5.54 -45.28 -12.83
C GLN A 130 6.78 -44.86 -13.60
#